data_704363345e84a256ba70ed064dfa7187
#
_entry.id   704363345e84a256ba70ed064dfa7187
#
_cell.length_a   1.000
_cell.length_b   1.000
_cell.length_c   1.000
_cell.angle_alpha   90.00
_cell.angle_beta   90.00
_cell.angle_gamma   90.00
#
_symmetry.space_group_name_H-M   'P 1'
#
loop_
_entity.id
_entity.type
_entity.pdbx_description
1 polymer ?
#
loop_
_entity_poly.entity_id
_entity_poly.type
_entity_poly.pdbx_seq_one_letter_code
_entity_poly.pdbx_strand_id
1 'polypeptide(L)'
;MKLPKIPLILAIAISSVIPAILNSQSVTDLDGNIYQTVKIGDQTWMKQNLNTSQFRNGDLIPEVKTDVEWEKAGLEKKPAWCYYETNADNGKIYGKLYNWYAVHDSRGLAPKGWHIPSDMEWKALSTFLGGTDLAGKKLKEKGTTHWKTPNKEATNDSGFSGLPGGLNYSFGSFVHQGNVGYWWTSVEDSEETAILFSLSYENSTLADFFLNKGVGISVRCIKD
;
A
#
# COMPACT_ATOMS: atom_id res chain seq x y z
N MET A 1 -26.52 38.74 -69.01
CA MET A 1 -27.20 37.95 -67.99
C MET A 1 -26.08 37.55 -67.01
N LYS A 2 -25.99 38.19 -65.82
CA LYS A 2 -24.92 37.89 -64.78
C LYS A 2 -25.52 36.90 -63.79
N LEU A 3 -24.87 35.76 -63.66
CA LEU A 3 -25.19 34.76 -62.63
C LEU A 3 -24.84 35.25 -61.20
N PRO A 4 -25.66 34.99 -60.19
CA PRO A 4 -25.37 35.39 -58.82
C PRO A 4 -24.28 34.51 -58.23
N LYS A 5 -23.34 35.13 -57.51
CA LYS A 5 -22.30 34.44 -56.71
C LYS A 5 -22.93 33.94 -55.42
N ILE A 6 -22.89 32.61 -55.20
CA ILE A 6 -23.32 31.98 -53.96
C ILE A 6 -22.14 32.08 -52.96
N PRO A 7 -22.33 32.61 -51.75
CA PRO A 7 -21.26 32.63 -50.75
C PRO A 7 -21.02 31.24 -50.19
N LEU A 8 -19.75 30.83 -50.19
CA LEU A 8 -19.28 29.59 -49.55
C LEU A 8 -19.30 29.79 -48.04
N ILE A 9 -20.24 29.18 -47.33
CA ILE A 9 -20.29 29.16 -45.85
C ILE A 9 -19.33 28.06 -45.39
N LEU A 10 -18.19 28.48 -44.81
CA LEU A 10 -17.23 27.60 -44.18
C LEU A 10 -17.79 27.19 -42.81
N ALA A 11 -18.27 25.96 -42.69
CA ALA A 11 -18.71 25.38 -41.41
C ALA A 11 -17.47 24.99 -40.59
N ILE A 12 -17.15 25.74 -39.55
CA ILE A 12 -16.11 25.40 -38.57
C ILE A 12 -16.70 24.37 -37.63
N ALA A 13 -16.28 23.11 -37.76
CA ALA A 13 -16.58 22.06 -36.80
C ALA A 13 -15.78 22.30 -35.52
N ILE A 14 -16.40 22.79 -34.47
CA ILE A 14 -15.83 22.89 -33.15
C ILE A 14 -15.86 21.47 -32.54
N SER A 15 -14.73 20.79 -32.61
CA SER A 15 -14.53 19.53 -31.86
C SER A 15 -14.43 19.84 -30.37
N SER A 16 -15.51 19.61 -29.63
CA SER A 16 -15.50 19.68 -28.18
C SER A 16 -14.68 18.51 -27.62
N VAL A 17 -13.44 18.75 -27.26
CA VAL A 17 -12.64 17.82 -26.43
C VAL A 17 -13.28 17.84 -25.04
N ILE A 18 -14.15 16.86 -24.77
CA ILE A 18 -14.62 16.59 -23.40
C ILE A 18 -13.42 16.02 -22.66
N PRO A 19 -12.89 16.70 -21.61
CA PRO A 19 -11.82 16.11 -20.81
C PRO A 19 -12.37 14.81 -20.20
N ALA A 20 -11.69 13.68 -20.46
CA ALA A 20 -11.98 12.44 -19.76
C ALA A 20 -11.80 12.72 -18.26
N ILE A 21 -12.88 12.73 -17.50
CA ILE A 21 -12.82 12.71 -16.04
C ILE A 21 -12.18 11.37 -15.69
N LEU A 22 -10.89 11.40 -15.36
CA LEU A 22 -10.20 10.28 -14.73
C LEU A 22 -10.89 10.06 -13.38
N ASN A 23 -11.95 9.24 -13.38
CA ASN A 23 -12.53 8.77 -12.13
C ASN A 23 -11.44 8.00 -11.39
N SER A 24 -10.83 8.65 -10.42
CA SER A 24 -9.99 7.98 -9.43
C SER A 24 -10.85 6.90 -8.78
N GLN A 25 -10.59 5.63 -9.13
CA GLN A 25 -11.28 4.54 -8.49
C GLN A 25 -10.83 4.48 -7.03
N SER A 26 -11.76 4.25 -6.13
CA SER A 26 -11.48 4.09 -4.71
C SER A 26 -12.21 2.86 -4.17
N VAL A 27 -11.74 2.35 -3.06
CA VAL A 27 -12.39 1.31 -2.28
C VAL A 27 -12.56 1.78 -0.84
N THR A 28 -13.64 1.36 -0.20
CA THR A 28 -13.93 1.71 1.20
C THR A 28 -13.97 0.42 2.02
N ASP A 29 -13.32 0.41 3.19
CA ASP A 29 -13.41 -0.68 4.15
C ASP A 29 -14.62 -0.56 5.08
N LEU A 30 -14.78 -1.50 6.01
CA LEU A 30 -15.90 -1.51 6.95
C LEU A 30 -15.84 -0.40 8.01
N ASP A 31 -14.65 0.16 8.27
CA ASP A 31 -14.46 1.32 9.16
C ASP A 31 -14.76 2.65 8.46
N GLY A 32 -15.04 2.64 7.15
CA GLY A 32 -15.28 3.83 6.34
C GLY A 32 -14.00 4.50 5.81
N ASN A 33 -12.82 3.88 5.95
CA ASN A 33 -11.60 4.40 5.36
C ASN A 33 -11.65 4.28 3.84
N ILE A 34 -11.31 5.36 3.14
CA ILE A 34 -11.32 5.42 1.66
C ILE A 34 -9.89 5.32 1.15
N TYR A 35 -9.64 4.33 0.30
CA TYR A 35 -8.34 4.08 -0.34
C TYR A 35 -8.44 4.42 -1.82
N GLN A 36 -7.65 5.41 -2.26
CA GLN A 36 -7.48 5.68 -3.69
C GLN A 36 -6.72 4.54 -4.35
N THR A 37 -6.98 4.31 -5.63
CA THR A 37 -6.33 3.21 -6.35
C THR A 37 -5.48 3.71 -7.50
N VAL A 38 -4.52 2.88 -7.92
CA VAL A 38 -3.67 3.12 -9.08
C VAL A 38 -3.50 1.83 -9.87
N LYS A 39 -3.59 1.93 -11.20
CA LYS A 39 -3.27 0.81 -12.09
C LYS A 39 -1.79 0.87 -12.46
N ILE A 40 -1.08 -0.24 -12.20
CA ILE A 40 0.36 -0.40 -12.51
C ILE A 40 0.51 -1.70 -13.31
N GLY A 41 0.77 -1.60 -14.59
CA GLY A 41 0.69 -2.74 -15.49
C GLY A 41 -0.73 -3.30 -15.55
N ASP A 42 -0.88 -4.58 -15.31
CA ASP A 42 -2.19 -5.26 -15.25
C ASP A 42 -2.79 -5.29 -13.85
N GLN A 43 -2.06 -4.81 -12.85
CA GLN A 43 -2.46 -4.83 -11.45
C GLN A 43 -3.10 -3.50 -11.03
N THR A 44 -4.09 -3.55 -10.13
CA THR A 44 -4.68 -2.36 -9.49
C THR A 44 -4.39 -2.40 -7.99
N TRP A 45 -3.65 -1.42 -7.49
CA TRP A 45 -3.17 -1.34 -6.11
C TRP A 45 -3.86 -0.21 -5.35
N MET A 46 -4.04 -0.37 -4.04
CA MET A 46 -4.32 0.76 -3.15
C MET A 46 -3.10 1.70 -3.11
N LYS A 47 -3.35 3.02 -3.02
CA LYS A 47 -2.27 4.01 -2.84
C LYS A 47 -1.90 4.19 -1.37
N GLN A 48 -2.83 3.93 -0.46
CA GLN A 48 -2.63 4.01 0.99
C GLN A 48 -2.46 2.61 1.59
N ASN A 49 -1.74 2.54 2.70
CA ASN A 49 -1.69 1.33 3.52
C ASN A 49 -3.04 1.12 4.21
N LEU A 50 -3.37 -0.14 4.46
CA LEU A 50 -4.62 -0.54 5.13
C LEU A 50 -4.70 0.05 6.54
N ASN A 51 -5.91 0.50 6.93
CA ASN A 51 -6.17 1.13 8.24
C ASN A 51 -7.44 0.57 8.90
N THR A 52 -7.89 -0.63 8.50
CA THR A 52 -9.08 -1.27 9.06
C THR A 52 -8.83 -1.86 10.44
N SER A 53 -9.82 -1.78 11.33
CA SER A 53 -9.87 -2.49 12.61
C SER A 53 -10.79 -3.70 12.59
N GLN A 54 -11.34 -4.04 11.41
CA GLN A 54 -12.28 -5.12 11.25
C GLN A 54 -11.84 -6.08 10.15
N PHE A 55 -12.11 -7.38 10.37
CA PHE A 55 -12.08 -8.37 9.31
C PHE A 55 -13.27 -8.18 8.35
N ARG A 56 -13.20 -8.79 7.18
CA ARG A 56 -14.24 -8.70 6.14
C ARG A 56 -15.64 -9.14 6.60
N ASN A 57 -15.72 -10.00 7.63
CA ASN A 57 -16.98 -10.47 8.22
C ASN A 57 -17.54 -9.51 9.30
N GLY A 58 -16.82 -8.42 9.63
CA GLY A 58 -17.21 -7.45 10.65
C GLY A 58 -16.66 -7.71 12.05
N ASP A 59 -15.96 -8.83 12.27
CA ASP A 59 -15.31 -9.09 13.56
C ASP A 59 -14.18 -8.08 13.80
N LEU A 60 -14.06 -7.61 15.03
CA LEU A 60 -12.98 -6.71 15.41
C LEU A 60 -11.62 -7.43 15.46
N ILE A 61 -10.60 -6.79 14.96
CA ILE A 61 -9.21 -7.17 15.16
C ILE A 61 -8.75 -6.46 16.44
N PRO A 62 -8.17 -7.16 17.44
CA PRO A 62 -7.71 -6.54 18.66
C PRO A 62 -6.67 -5.42 18.41
N GLU A 63 -6.96 -4.23 18.94
CA GLU A 63 -5.97 -3.17 19.07
C GLU A 63 -5.08 -3.47 20.28
N VAL A 64 -3.77 -3.41 20.10
CA VAL A 64 -2.79 -3.62 21.16
C VAL A 64 -2.03 -2.33 21.42
N LYS A 65 -1.93 -1.94 22.70
CA LYS A 65 -1.37 -0.65 23.13
C LYS A 65 -0.11 -0.74 23.99
N THR A 66 0.28 -1.95 24.37
CA THR A 66 1.47 -2.17 25.19
C THR A 66 2.37 -3.25 24.57
N ASP A 67 3.67 -3.15 24.83
CA ASP A 67 4.64 -4.11 24.34
C ASP A 67 4.34 -5.53 24.83
N VAL A 68 3.92 -5.66 26.09
CA VAL A 68 3.57 -6.96 26.70
C VAL A 68 2.38 -7.61 26.01
N GLU A 69 1.34 -6.84 25.70
CA GLU A 69 0.16 -7.36 24.97
C GLU A 69 0.54 -7.72 23.53
N TRP A 70 1.44 -6.93 22.89
CA TRP A 70 1.91 -7.21 21.54
C TRP A 70 2.69 -8.52 21.47
N GLU A 71 3.66 -8.69 22.35
CA GLU A 71 4.45 -9.93 22.48
C GLU A 71 3.53 -11.13 22.75
N LYS A 72 2.59 -10.97 23.70
CA LYS A 72 1.61 -12.01 24.02
C LYS A 72 0.76 -12.41 22.79
N ALA A 73 0.25 -11.45 22.02
CA ALA A 73 -0.52 -11.74 20.81
C ALA A 73 0.32 -12.53 19.80
N GLY A 74 1.60 -12.17 19.62
CA GLY A 74 2.54 -12.90 18.77
C GLY A 74 2.79 -14.33 19.23
N LEU A 75 3.08 -14.53 20.52
CA LEU A 75 3.33 -15.85 21.12
C LEU A 75 2.09 -16.76 21.08
N GLU A 76 0.90 -16.19 21.27
CA GLU A 76 -0.38 -16.91 21.19
C GLU A 76 -0.89 -17.09 19.75
N LYS A 77 -0.12 -16.64 18.74
CA LYS A 77 -0.49 -16.70 17.31
C LYS A 77 -1.85 -16.04 17.03
N LYS A 78 -2.18 -14.97 17.78
CA LYS A 78 -3.44 -14.22 17.65
C LYS A 78 -3.31 -13.00 16.76
N PRO A 79 -4.33 -12.69 15.94
CA PRO A 79 -4.36 -11.47 15.14
C PRO A 79 -4.35 -10.24 16.04
N ALA A 80 -3.56 -9.23 15.64
CA ALA A 80 -3.46 -7.95 16.35
C ALA A 80 -3.03 -6.83 15.40
N TRP A 81 -3.36 -5.61 15.77
CA TRP A 81 -2.83 -4.39 15.15
C TRP A 81 -2.47 -3.34 16.19
N CYS A 82 -1.57 -2.44 15.81
CA CYS A 82 -1.26 -1.22 16.57
C CYS A 82 -1.00 -0.05 15.61
N TYR A 83 -0.99 1.17 16.13
CA TYR A 83 -0.34 2.29 15.45
C TYR A 83 1.14 2.34 15.79
N TYR A 84 1.96 2.90 14.90
CA TYR A 84 3.36 3.17 15.22
C TYR A 84 3.43 4.07 16.47
N GLU A 85 4.25 3.67 17.47
CA GLU A 85 4.32 4.31 18.79
C GLU A 85 2.97 4.49 19.50
N THR A 86 2.00 3.62 19.21
CA THR A 86 0.63 3.70 19.73
C THR A 86 -0.08 5.04 19.46
N ASN A 87 0.44 5.83 18.52
CA ASN A 87 -0.05 7.16 18.19
C ASN A 87 -1.02 7.11 16.99
N ALA A 88 -2.30 7.45 17.20
CA ALA A 88 -3.33 7.45 16.17
C ALA A 88 -3.06 8.45 15.01
N ASP A 89 -2.28 9.51 15.23
CA ASP A 89 -1.90 10.43 14.16
C ASP A 89 -0.96 9.77 13.16
N ASN A 90 -0.10 8.84 13.60
CA ASN A 90 0.68 8.00 12.70
C ASN A 90 -0.24 7.12 11.81
N GLY A 91 -1.35 6.64 12.36
CA GLY A 91 -2.34 5.86 11.61
C GLY A 91 -3.00 6.62 10.47
N LYS A 92 -3.20 7.93 10.59
CA LYS A 92 -3.75 8.78 9.53
C LYS A 92 -2.82 8.89 8.31
N ILE A 93 -1.52 8.76 8.54
CA ILE A 93 -0.47 8.90 7.50
C ILE A 93 -0.04 7.53 6.98
N TYR A 94 0.33 6.63 7.89
CA TYR A 94 1.01 5.38 7.56
C TYR A 94 0.09 4.15 7.58
N GLY A 95 -1.18 4.30 8.03
CA GLY A 95 -2.07 3.17 8.30
C GLY A 95 -1.71 2.44 9.60
N LYS A 96 -2.26 1.24 9.78
CA LYS A 96 -1.98 0.37 10.91
C LYS A 96 -0.83 -0.58 10.62
N LEU A 97 -0.17 -1.03 11.69
CA LEU A 97 0.78 -2.14 11.66
C LEU A 97 0.05 -3.40 12.12
N TYR A 98 0.03 -4.42 11.29
CA TYR A 98 -0.61 -5.72 11.57
C TYR A 98 0.45 -6.78 11.77
N ASN A 99 0.25 -7.69 12.73
CA ASN A 99 1.00 -8.93 12.74
C ASN A 99 0.52 -9.87 11.62
N TRP A 100 1.33 -10.85 11.23
CA TRP A 100 0.97 -11.73 10.11
C TRP A 100 -0.23 -12.64 10.42
N TYR A 101 -0.52 -12.88 11.69
CA TYR A 101 -1.72 -13.64 12.10
C TYR A 101 -3.02 -12.89 11.73
N ALA A 102 -3.02 -11.56 11.70
CA ALA A 102 -4.13 -10.77 11.16
C ALA A 102 -4.20 -10.84 9.62
N VAL A 103 -3.04 -10.87 8.95
CA VAL A 103 -2.92 -10.97 7.49
C VAL A 103 -3.49 -12.28 6.97
N HIS A 104 -3.21 -13.40 7.65
CA HIS A 104 -3.57 -14.75 7.23
C HIS A 104 -4.86 -15.29 7.87
N ASP A 105 -5.59 -14.46 8.61
CA ASP A 105 -6.82 -14.87 9.26
C ASP A 105 -7.90 -15.21 8.23
N SER A 106 -8.57 -16.35 8.41
CA SER A 106 -9.59 -16.87 7.49
C SER A 106 -10.81 -15.97 7.32
N ARG A 107 -11.04 -15.04 8.27
CA ARG A 107 -12.09 -14.01 8.20
C ARG A 107 -11.79 -12.94 7.17
N GLY A 108 -10.54 -12.86 6.69
CA GLY A 108 -10.08 -11.96 5.63
C GLY A 108 -9.87 -10.52 6.09
N LEU A 109 -8.63 -10.02 5.96
CA LEU A 109 -8.26 -8.65 6.36
C LEU A 109 -8.57 -7.62 5.25
N ALA A 110 -8.37 -7.98 3.99
CA ALA A 110 -8.61 -7.08 2.85
C ALA A 110 -10.10 -6.81 2.62
N PRO A 111 -10.51 -5.63 2.16
CA PRO A 111 -11.89 -5.33 1.76
C PRO A 111 -12.40 -6.28 0.66
N LYS A 112 -13.73 -6.37 0.51
CA LYS A 112 -14.36 -7.23 -0.52
C LYS A 112 -13.91 -6.83 -1.93
N GLY A 113 -13.51 -7.82 -2.76
CA GLY A 113 -12.96 -7.63 -4.11
C GLY A 113 -11.49 -7.23 -4.13
N TRP A 114 -10.81 -7.39 -2.96
CA TRP A 114 -9.39 -7.12 -2.76
C TRP A 114 -8.76 -8.21 -1.92
N HIS A 115 -7.46 -8.43 -2.11
CA HIS A 115 -6.68 -9.36 -1.31
C HIS A 115 -5.31 -8.77 -0.93
N ILE A 116 -4.64 -9.42 0.01
CA ILE A 116 -3.25 -9.11 0.38
C ILE A 116 -2.35 -9.77 -0.65
N PRO A 117 -1.46 -9.04 -1.33
CA PRO A 117 -0.70 -9.57 -2.43
C PRO A 117 0.21 -10.71 -2.01
N SER A 118 0.36 -11.68 -2.90
CA SER A 118 1.39 -12.71 -2.83
C SER A 118 2.78 -12.15 -3.17
N ASP A 119 3.83 -12.89 -2.87
CA ASP A 119 5.20 -12.58 -3.30
C ASP A 119 5.31 -12.52 -4.84
N MET A 120 4.58 -13.38 -5.55
CA MET A 120 4.55 -13.39 -7.01
C MET A 120 3.95 -12.12 -7.60
N GLU A 121 2.91 -11.54 -6.97
CA GLU A 121 2.31 -10.29 -7.43
C GLU A 121 3.24 -9.09 -7.19
N TRP A 122 3.98 -9.07 -6.08
CA TRP A 122 5.04 -8.09 -5.85
C TRP A 122 6.20 -8.25 -6.86
N LYS A 123 6.59 -9.47 -7.20
CA LYS A 123 7.60 -9.76 -8.23
C LYS A 123 7.13 -9.34 -9.63
N ALA A 124 5.84 -9.55 -9.96
CA ALA A 124 5.26 -9.06 -11.21
C ALA A 124 5.27 -7.53 -11.29
N LEU A 125 4.88 -6.85 -10.19
CA LEU A 125 4.99 -5.39 -10.06
C LEU A 125 6.43 -4.91 -10.28
N SER A 126 7.39 -5.54 -9.60
CA SER A 126 8.82 -5.24 -9.74
C SER A 126 9.29 -5.37 -11.19
N THR A 127 8.94 -6.48 -11.84
CA THR A 127 9.30 -6.75 -13.25
C THR A 127 8.75 -5.69 -14.19
N PHE A 128 7.47 -5.32 -14.04
CA PHE A 128 6.84 -4.25 -14.82
C PHE A 128 7.55 -2.91 -14.64
N LEU A 129 8.03 -2.62 -13.44
CA LEU A 129 8.73 -1.37 -13.13
C LEU A 129 10.22 -1.37 -13.54
N GLY A 130 10.72 -2.44 -14.14
CA GLY A 130 12.09 -2.53 -14.66
C GLY A 130 13.06 -3.33 -13.80
N GLY A 131 12.52 -4.18 -12.91
CA GLY A 131 13.26 -5.06 -12.03
C GLY A 131 13.53 -4.51 -10.64
N THR A 132 14.02 -5.37 -9.77
CA THR A 132 14.21 -5.14 -8.33
C THR A 132 15.00 -3.86 -8.02
N ASP A 133 16.08 -3.58 -8.72
CA ASP A 133 16.97 -2.45 -8.46
C ASP A 133 16.38 -1.09 -8.84
N LEU A 134 15.35 -1.07 -9.71
CA LEU A 134 14.71 0.15 -10.20
C LEU A 134 13.30 0.37 -9.66
N ALA A 135 12.64 -0.70 -9.21
CA ALA A 135 11.25 -0.64 -8.79
C ALA A 135 11.06 0.33 -7.60
N GLY A 136 11.99 0.29 -6.64
CA GLY A 136 11.89 1.09 -5.42
C GLY A 136 11.82 2.59 -5.68
N LYS A 137 12.59 3.13 -6.63
CA LYS A 137 12.52 4.56 -6.96
C LYS A 137 11.16 4.99 -7.49
N LYS A 138 10.50 4.11 -8.27
CA LYS A 138 9.18 4.37 -8.86
C LYS A 138 8.03 4.16 -7.87
N LEU A 139 8.26 3.36 -6.83
CA LEU A 139 7.26 3.03 -5.80
C LEU A 139 7.25 3.98 -4.61
N LYS A 140 8.41 4.51 -4.21
CA LYS A 140 8.52 5.44 -3.07
C LYS A 140 7.80 6.75 -3.35
N GLU A 141 7.15 7.32 -2.32
CA GLU A 141 6.71 8.71 -2.36
C GLU A 141 7.89 9.63 -2.69
N LYS A 142 7.66 10.61 -3.57
CA LYS A 142 8.68 11.58 -3.97
C LYS A 142 8.91 12.62 -2.88
N GLY A 143 10.17 13.01 -2.69
CA GLY A 143 10.58 14.04 -1.72
C GLY A 143 10.86 13.46 -0.34
N THR A 144 10.93 14.34 0.65
CA THR A 144 11.38 14.02 2.02
C THR A 144 10.36 14.47 3.07
N THR A 145 9.07 14.55 2.70
CA THR A 145 7.99 14.88 3.65
C THR A 145 7.84 13.79 4.70
N HIS A 146 7.86 12.52 4.28
CA HIS A 146 7.76 11.37 5.18
C HIS A 146 9.04 10.56 5.20
N TRP A 147 9.79 10.54 4.09
CA TRP A 147 11.06 9.85 3.98
C TRP A 147 12.23 10.67 4.51
N LYS A 148 13.15 10.04 5.23
CA LYS A 148 14.43 10.64 5.59
C LYS A 148 15.26 10.96 4.34
N THR A 149 16.06 12.03 4.41
CA THR A 149 17.03 12.37 3.37
C THR A 149 18.12 11.29 3.29
N PRO A 150 18.52 10.85 2.05
CA PRO A 150 18.24 11.49 0.75
C PRO A 150 16.97 11.00 0.04
N ASN A 151 16.23 10.00 0.53
CA ASN A 151 15.15 9.31 -0.21
C ASN A 151 15.59 9.01 -1.65
N LYS A 152 16.65 8.25 -1.77
CA LYS A 152 17.48 8.13 -2.97
C LYS A 152 16.65 7.81 -4.22
N GLU A 153 16.75 8.68 -5.23
CA GLU A 153 16.14 8.53 -6.55
C GLU A 153 14.60 8.38 -6.57
N ALA A 154 13.89 8.68 -5.49
CA ALA A 154 12.44 8.53 -5.44
C ALA A 154 11.72 9.44 -6.43
N THR A 155 10.96 8.86 -7.37
CA THR A 155 10.21 9.58 -8.40
C THR A 155 8.70 9.46 -8.23
N ASN A 156 8.23 8.34 -7.66
CA ASN A 156 6.81 7.95 -7.58
C ASN A 156 6.11 7.83 -8.94
N ASP A 157 6.84 7.52 -10.00
CA ASP A 157 6.29 7.43 -11.36
C ASP A 157 5.17 6.39 -11.51
N SER A 158 5.15 5.39 -10.63
CA SER A 158 4.08 4.39 -10.60
C SER A 158 2.77 4.91 -9.96
N GLY A 159 2.83 5.99 -9.17
CA GLY A 159 1.73 6.48 -8.35
C GLY A 159 1.40 5.60 -7.13
N PHE A 160 2.25 4.60 -6.80
CA PHE A 160 2.08 3.71 -5.65
C PHE A 160 2.18 4.47 -4.31
N SER A 161 3.02 5.50 -4.24
CA SER A 161 3.21 6.36 -3.07
C SER A 161 3.56 5.57 -1.79
N GLY A 162 4.56 4.69 -1.87
CA GLY A 162 5.03 3.91 -0.72
C GLY A 162 5.61 4.82 0.36
N LEU A 163 5.13 4.64 1.61
CA LEU A 163 5.53 5.44 2.79
C LEU A 163 6.40 4.63 3.75
N PRO A 164 7.32 5.28 4.47
CA PRO A 164 8.23 4.65 5.43
C PRO A 164 7.56 4.47 6.80
N GLY A 165 6.58 3.56 6.89
CA GLY A 165 5.81 3.33 8.11
C GLY A 165 6.58 2.68 9.25
N GLY A 166 7.79 2.16 8.99
CA GLY A 166 8.57 1.43 9.99
C GLY A 166 7.94 0.08 10.36
N LEU A 167 8.33 -0.46 11.50
CA LEU A 167 7.80 -1.71 12.04
C LEU A 167 7.72 -1.66 13.58
N ASN A 168 6.93 -2.57 14.14
CA ASN A 168 6.95 -2.95 15.56
C ASN A 168 7.49 -4.37 15.68
N TYR A 169 8.62 -4.57 16.37
CA TYR A 169 9.17 -5.90 16.61
C TYR A 169 8.18 -6.79 17.37
N SER A 170 8.35 -8.11 17.27
CA SER A 170 7.49 -9.09 17.98
C SER A 170 7.47 -8.94 19.49
N PHE A 171 8.47 -8.26 20.07
CA PHE A 171 8.57 -7.93 21.50
C PHE A 171 8.17 -6.48 21.82
N GLY A 172 7.55 -5.72 20.87
CA GLY A 172 6.95 -4.42 21.14
C GLY A 172 7.87 -3.21 20.99
N SER A 173 8.95 -3.27 20.22
CA SER A 173 9.84 -2.13 19.97
C SER A 173 9.65 -1.54 18.58
N PHE A 174 9.35 -0.25 18.49
CA PHE A 174 9.15 0.48 17.22
C PHE A 174 10.47 0.98 16.65
N VAL A 175 10.68 0.75 15.34
CA VAL A 175 11.89 1.21 14.65
C VAL A 175 11.56 1.57 13.17
N HIS A 176 12.48 2.31 12.56
CA HIS A 176 12.57 2.56 11.12
C HIS A 176 11.48 3.45 10.52
N GLN A 177 10.57 4.07 11.29
CA GLN A 177 9.68 5.08 10.71
C GLN A 177 10.52 6.21 10.09
N GLY A 178 10.12 6.68 8.93
CA GLY A 178 10.89 7.64 8.14
C GLY A 178 12.03 7.02 7.31
N ASN A 179 12.50 5.83 7.67
CA ASN A 179 13.65 5.18 7.03
C ASN A 179 13.24 4.06 6.06
N VAL A 180 12.29 3.21 6.47
CA VAL A 180 11.91 2.00 5.71
C VAL A 180 10.40 1.81 5.74
N GLY A 181 9.82 1.51 4.58
CA GLY A 181 8.48 0.99 4.43
C GLY A 181 8.52 -0.52 4.28
N TYR A 182 7.67 -1.24 5.02
CA TYR A 182 7.55 -2.69 4.99
C TYR A 182 6.12 -3.10 4.71
N TRP A 183 5.91 -4.14 3.90
CA TRP A 183 4.58 -4.66 3.55
C TRP A 183 4.56 -6.17 3.59
N TRP A 184 3.64 -6.73 4.39
CA TRP A 184 3.39 -8.17 4.38
C TRP A 184 2.91 -8.65 3.01
N THR A 185 3.29 -9.88 2.68
CA THR A 185 2.61 -10.69 1.67
C THR A 185 1.65 -11.66 2.35
N SER A 186 0.79 -12.31 1.56
CA SER A 186 -0.07 -13.41 2.02
C SER A 186 0.66 -14.75 2.16
N VAL A 187 1.96 -14.81 1.88
CA VAL A 187 2.75 -16.04 1.79
C VAL A 187 3.61 -16.21 3.04
N GLU A 188 3.47 -17.35 3.70
CA GLU A 188 4.39 -17.76 4.76
C GLU A 188 5.69 -18.33 4.17
N ASP A 189 6.79 -18.15 4.87
CA ASP A 189 8.09 -18.73 4.55
C ASP A 189 8.32 -20.02 5.36
N SER A 190 7.97 -19.98 6.63
CA SER A 190 8.09 -21.09 7.56
C SER A 190 6.97 -21.06 8.61
N GLU A 191 7.00 -21.97 9.59
CA GLU A 191 6.06 -21.92 10.72
C GLU A 191 6.14 -20.58 11.48
N GLU A 192 7.33 -19.99 11.61
CA GLU A 192 7.59 -18.79 12.42
C GLU A 192 7.71 -17.51 11.60
N THR A 193 7.94 -17.60 10.29
CA THR A 193 8.26 -16.45 9.43
C THR A 193 7.34 -16.35 8.24
N ALA A 194 7.19 -15.12 7.72
CA ALA A 194 6.43 -14.83 6.50
C ALA A 194 7.19 -13.83 5.63
N ILE A 195 6.90 -13.87 4.33
CA ILE A 195 7.55 -13.04 3.31
C ILE A 195 6.96 -11.63 3.35
N LEU A 196 7.83 -10.65 3.18
CA LEU A 196 7.50 -9.24 3.04
C LEU A 196 8.31 -8.56 1.96
N PHE A 197 7.87 -7.39 1.53
CA PHE A 197 8.65 -6.48 0.69
C PHE A 197 8.96 -5.18 1.43
N SER A 198 10.08 -4.55 1.09
CA SER A 198 10.51 -3.31 1.71
C SER A 198 11.11 -2.31 0.72
N LEU A 199 11.01 -1.04 1.09
CA LEU A 199 11.63 0.11 0.43
C LEU A 199 12.46 0.89 1.45
N SER A 200 13.69 1.27 1.09
CA SER A 200 14.59 2.05 1.96
C SER A 200 14.82 3.46 1.40
N TYR A 201 15.04 4.42 2.32
CA TYR A 201 15.44 5.78 1.94
C TYR A 201 16.84 5.84 1.30
N GLU A 202 17.67 4.82 1.51
CA GLU A 202 19.08 4.78 1.08
C GLU A 202 19.29 4.27 -0.34
N ASN A 203 18.32 3.56 -0.93
CA ASN A 203 18.48 2.93 -2.23
C ASN A 203 17.19 2.92 -3.07
N SER A 204 17.27 2.38 -4.28
CA SER A 204 16.16 2.28 -5.24
C SER A 204 15.57 0.87 -5.32
N THR A 205 16.01 -0.03 -4.46
CA THR A 205 15.68 -1.46 -4.52
C THR A 205 14.32 -1.72 -3.86
N LEU A 206 13.51 -2.56 -4.48
CA LEU A 206 12.40 -3.24 -3.83
C LEU A 206 12.93 -4.59 -3.35
N ALA A 207 13.21 -4.71 -2.06
CA ALA A 207 13.81 -5.90 -1.48
C ALA A 207 12.75 -6.80 -0.83
N ASP A 208 12.89 -8.12 -0.99
CA ASP A 208 12.13 -9.12 -0.27
C ASP A 208 12.93 -9.69 0.90
N PHE A 209 12.24 -9.96 1.98
CA PHE A 209 12.78 -10.55 3.20
C PHE A 209 11.74 -11.50 3.83
N PHE A 210 12.13 -12.11 4.92
CA PHE A 210 11.21 -12.81 5.82
C PHE A 210 11.41 -12.30 7.24
N LEU A 211 10.32 -12.15 7.98
CA LEU A 211 10.33 -11.74 9.39
C LEU A 211 9.42 -12.66 10.21
N ASN A 212 9.64 -12.66 11.53
CA ASN A 212 8.76 -13.35 12.46
C ASN A 212 7.33 -12.85 12.32
N LYS A 213 6.37 -13.76 12.31
CA LYS A 213 4.94 -13.50 12.13
C LYS A 213 4.32 -12.59 13.20
N GLY A 214 4.95 -12.46 14.38
CA GLY A 214 4.57 -11.53 15.44
C GLY A 214 4.99 -10.08 15.18
N VAL A 215 5.82 -9.79 14.18
CA VAL A 215 6.22 -8.42 13.82
C VAL A 215 5.03 -7.67 13.23
N GLY A 216 4.88 -6.40 13.61
CA GLY A 216 3.86 -5.50 13.06
C GLY A 216 4.42 -4.67 11.92
N ILE A 217 3.87 -4.82 10.72
CA ILE A 217 4.18 -3.97 9.56
C ILE A 217 2.92 -3.61 8.77
N SER A 218 3.08 -2.69 7.83
CA SER A 218 1.97 -2.24 6.98
C SER A 218 1.43 -3.36 6.08
N VAL A 219 0.20 -3.17 5.63
CA VAL A 219 -0.45 -3.99 4.60
C VAL A 219 -0.92 -3.08 3.48
N ARG A 220 -0.77 -3.53 2.25
CA ARG A 220 -1.33 -2.85 1.08
C ARG A 220 -2.02 -3.87 0.19
N CYS A 221 -3.26 -3.59 -0.21
CA CYS A 221 -4.05 -4.55 -0.95
C CYS A 221 -3.99 -4.32 -2.46
N ILE A 222 -4.21 -5.41 -3.18
CA ILE A 222 -4.36 -5.48 -4.64
C ILE A 222 -5.78 -5.96 -4.97
N LYS A 223 -6.33 -5.51 -6.09
CA LYS A 223 -7.67 -5.88 -6.55
C LYS A 223 -7.67 -7.30 -7.13
N ASP A 224 -8.77 -8.06 -6.85
CA ASP A 224 -9.01 -9.41 -7.38
C ASP A 224 -9.14 -9.43 -8.91
#